data_93ad7232251ecae889ad0a3415a38d89
#
_entry.id   93ad7232251ecae889ad0a3415a38d89
#
_cell.length_a   1.000
_cell.length_b   1.000
_cell.length_c   1.000
_cell.angle_alpha   90.00
_cell.angle_beta   90.00
_cell.angle_gamma   90.00
#
_symmetry.space_group_name_H-M   'P 1'
#
loop_
_entity.id
_entity.type
_entity.pdbx_description
1 polymer ?
#
loop_
_entity_poly.entity_id
_entity_poly.type
_entity_poly.pdbx_seq_one_letter_code
_entity_poly.pdbx_strand_id
1 'polypeptide(L)'
;MSLITLKNVKKIYRKNQVLFENLSLEIEKGEFVGLVGRSGAGKTTLLNIIGLITDISAGTITIDGHQNVSMNSKDAMILRRYTIGYLFQNYGLIEDESVLWNLKLALEYKKIEKKEKLKLIDKYLKQFELTDMLDKKVYQLSGGEQQRIAIIKLILQGSRIILADEPTSGLDKENESIVMKLLKELNEDGITIIMVTHNMNLLDCFSRVIDVESFR
;
A
#
# COMPACT_ATOMS: atom_id res chain seq x y z
N MET A 1 -1.84 10.57 17.93
CA MET A 1 -3.24 10.06 17.73
C MET A 1 -3.16 8.91 16.74
N SER A 2 -3.72 7.77 17.15
CA SER A 2 -3.73 6.57 16.30
C SER A 2 -4.47 6.80 14.98
N LEU A 3 -3.81 6.54 13.86
CA LEU A 3 -4.37 6.66 12.52
C LEU A 3 -5.17 5.41 12.13
N ILE A 4 -4.70 4.25 12.60
CA ILE A 4 -5.35 2.95 12.39
C ILE A 4 -5.47 2.26 13.73
N THR A 5 -6.66 1.78 14.07
CA THR A 5 -6.92 1.00 15.28
C THR A 5 -7.73 -0.23 14.95
N LEU A 6 -7.18 -1.38 15.25
CA LEU A 6 -7.87 -2.67 15.25
C LEU A 6 -8.10 -3.07 16.69
N LYS A 7 -9.35 -3.43 17.09
CA LYS A 7 -9.68 -3.88 18.44
C LYS A 7 -10.38 -5.22 18.40
N ASN A 8 -9.80 -6.19 19.11
CA ASN A 8 -10.33 -7.55 19.26
C ASN A 8 -10.74 -8.18 17.92
N VAL A 9 -9.94 -7.94 16.88
CA VAL A 9 -10.25 -8.42 15.55
C VAL A 9 -10.09 -9.92 15.48
N LYS A 10 -11.17 -10.60 15.06
CA LYS A 10 -11.20 -12.01 14.73
C LYS A 10 -11.29 -12.18 13.22
N LYS A 11 -10.48 -13.09 12.68
CA LYS A 11 -10.53 -13.49 11.27
C LYS A 11 -10.59 -15.00 11.16
N ILE A 12 -11.69 -15.48 10.57
CA ILE A 12 -11.93 -16.90 10.30
C ILE A 12 -12.08 -17.06 8.78
N TYR A 13 -11.39 -18.03 8.22
CA TYR A 13 -11.58 -18.48 6.84
C TYR A 13 -12.57 -19.66 6.76
N ARG A 14 -12.90 -20.08 5.54
CA ARG A 14 -13.76 -21.24 5.30
C ARG A 14 -13.23 -22.47 6.06
N LYS A 15 -14.13 -23.33 6.56
CA LYS A 15 -13.85 -24.53 7.36
C LYS A 15 -13.35 -24.23 8.80
N ASN A 16 -13.77 -23.10 9.40
CA ASN A 16 -13.43 -22.72 10.77
C ASN A 16 -11.92 -22.55 11.03
N GLN A 17 -11.12 -22.31 10.00
CA GLN A 17 -9.71 -21.99 10.19
C GLN A 17 -9.59 -20.58 10.75
N VAL A 18 -9.29 -20.49 12.07
CA VAL A 18 -9.03 -19.22 12.75
C VAL A 18 -7.63 -18.75 12.37
N LEU A 19 -7.52 -17.55 11.78
CA LEU A 19 -6.24 -16.92 11.48
C LEU A 19 -5.83 -15.97 12.63
N PHE A 20 -6.75 -15.09 13.02
CA PHE A 20 -6.61 -14.21 14.18
C PHE A 20 -7.79 -14.39 15.11
N GLU A 21 -7.54 -14.52 16.41
CA GLU A 21 -8.61 -14.69 17.41
C GLU A 21 -8.94 -13.39 18.16
N ASN A 22 -7.92 -12.62 18.52
CA ASN A 22 -8.07 -11.40 19.30
C ASN A 22 -6.98 -10.38 18.95
N LEU A 23 -6.86 -10.05 17.67
CA LEU A 23 -5.84 -9.11 17.21
C LEU A 23 -6.23 -7.68 17.58
N SER A 24 -5.37 -7.04 18.37
CA SER A 24 -5.47 -5.61 18.67
C SER A 24 -4.17 -4.93 18.29
N LEU A 25 -4.27 -3.86 17.48
CA LEU A 25 -3.14 -3.15 16.91
C LEU A 25 -3.48 -1.67 16.72
N GLU A 26 -2.55 -0.81 17.09
CA GLU A 26 -2.62 0.61 16.80
C GLU A 26 -1.43 1.03 15.97
N ILE A 27 -1.65 1.88 14.95
CA ILE A 27 -0.62 2.48 14.12
C ILE A 27 -0.81 4.00 14.14
N GLU A 28 0.26 4.69 14.52
CA GLU A 28 0.28 6.15 14.60
C GLU A 28 0.52 6.76 13.21
N LYS A 29 0.11 8.02 13.07
CA LYS A 29 0.38 8.77 11.85
C LYS A 29 1.89 8.97 11.65
N GLY A 30 2.37 8.72 10.45
CA GLY A 30 3.78 8.86 10.08
C GLY A 30 4.66 7.68 10.47
N GLU A 31 4.12 6.60 11.05
CA GLU A 31 4.93 5.39 11.26
C GLU A 31 5.27 4.70 9.94
N PHE A 32 6.48 4.14 9.89
CA PHE A 32 6.88 3.16 8.87
C PHE A 32 6.96 1.78 9.54
N VAL A 33 5.91 0.98 9.39
CA VAL A 33 5.75 -0.31 10.07
C VAL A 33 6.11 -1.47 9.17
N GLY A 34 7.03 -2.33 9.62
CA GLY A 34 7.34 -3.61 8.99
C GLY A 34 6.50 -4.75 9.58
N LEU A 35 5.75 -5.47 8.75
CA LEU A 35 5.04 -6.70 9.13
C LEU A 35 5.89 -7.91 8.74
N VAL A 36 6.32 -8.67 9.73
CA VAL A 36 7.15 -9.87 9.57
C VAL A 36 6.43 -11.12 10.10
N GLY A 37 7.02 -12.29 9.87
CA GLY A 37 6.50 -13.59 10.29
C GLY A 37 6.64 -14.63 9.18
N ARG A 38 6.42 -15.91 9.50
CA ARG A 38 6.55 -17.03 8.54
C ARG A 38 5.55 -16.91 7.39
N SER A 39 5.80 -17.66 6.31
CA SER A 39 4.81 -17.83 5.26
C SER A 39 3.51 -18.41 5.84
N GLY A 40 2.36 -17.87 5.43
CA GLY A 40 1.07 -18.25 5.99
C GLY A 40 0.75 -17.68 7.39
N ALA A 41 1.59 -16.80 7.97
CA ALA A 41 1.30 -16.14 9.27
C ALA A 41 0.10 -15.19 9.22
N GLY A 42 -0.31 -14.76 8.04
CA GLY A 42 -1.44 -13.85 7.88
C GLY A 42 -1.06 -12.41 7.57
N LYS A 43 0.21 -12.13 7.23
CA LYS A 43 0.71 -10.78 6.92
C LYS A 43 -0.12 -10.07 5.84
N THR A 44 -0.25 -10.68 4.67
CA THR A 44 -1.10 -10.18 3.57
C THR A 44 -2.56 -10.06 3.99
N THR A 45 -3.05 -10.99 4.82
CA THR A 45 -4.43 -10.89 5.34
C THR A 45 -4.61 -9.68 6.24
N LEU A 46 -3.66 -9.42 7.15
CA LEU A 46 -3.67 -8.24 8.01
C LEU A 46 -3.62 -6.96 7.17
N LEU A 47 -2.73 -6.92 6.16
CA LEU A 47 -2.64 -5.81 5.23
C LEU A 47 -3.96 -5.60 4.47
N ASN A 48 -4.61 -6.67 4.01
CA ASN A 48 -5.91 -6.64 3.32
C ASN A 48 -7.06 -6.20 4.24
N ILE A 49 -7.02 -6.54 5.52
CA ILE A 49 -7.97 -6.04 6.53
C ILE A 49 -7.83 -4.53 6.68
N ILE A 50 -6.61 -4.02 6.86
CA ILE A 50 -6.32 -2.60 6.96
C ILE A 50 -6.69 -1.87 5.66
N GLY A 51 -6.43 -2.50 4.50
CA GLY A 51 -6.79 -1.99 3.17
C GLY A 51 -8.27 -2.04 2.85
N LEU A 52 -9.10 -2.59 3.76
CA LEU A 52 -10.53 -2.78 3.56
C LEU A 52 -10.85 -3.60 2.29
N ILE A 53 -9.96 -4.55 1.95
CA ILE A 53 -10.09 -5.48 0.81
C ILE A 53 -10.75 -6.78 1.27
N THR A 54 -10.61 -7.12 2.56
CA THR A 54 -11.27 -8.29 3.16
C THR A 54 -11.93 -7.89 4.47
N ASP A 55 -13.08 -8.49 4.78
CA ASP A 55 -13.79 -8.27 6.02
C ASP A 55 -13.17 -9.03 7.20
N ILE A 56 -13.46 -8.56 8.39
CA ILE A 56 -13.21 -9.24 9.67
C ILE A 56 -14.43 -10.09 10.05
N SER A 57 -14.22 -11.10 10.90
CA SER A 57 -15.31 -11.96 11.39
C SER A 57 -15.95 -11.38 12.68
N ALA A 58 -15.16 -10.65 13.48
CA ALA A 58 -15.60 -9.91 14.67
C ALA A 58 -14.56 -8.84 15.02
N GLY A 59 -14.88 -7.95 15.95
CA GLY A 59 -14.04 -6.84 16.36
C GLY A 59 -14.39 -5.55 15.64
N THR A 60 -13.51 -4.55 15.72
CA THR A 60 -13.72 -3.23 15.11
C THR A 60 -12.48 -2.71 14.43
N ILE A 61 -12.68 -1.92 13.35
CA ILE A 61 -11.63 -1.23 12.61
C ILE A 61 -11.96 0.26 12.61
N THR A 62 -10.98 1.06 13.00
CA THR A 62 -11.05 2.53 12.88
C THR A 62 -9.88 2.98 12.03
N ILE A 63 -10.13 3.78 11.00
CA ILE A 63 -9.09 4.32 10.09
C ILE A 63 -9.38 5.79 9.85
N ASP A 64 -8.39 6.65 10.10
CA ASP A 64 -8.46 8.09 9.81
C ASP A 64 -9.73 8.75 10.36
N GLY A 65 -10.12 8.40 11.59
CA GLY A 65 -11.31 8.90 12.29
C GLY A 65 -12.64 8.21 11.91
N HIS A 66 -12.68 7.40 10.84
CA HIS A 66 -13.85 6.60 10.48
C HIS A 66 -13.91 5.36 11.37
N GLN A 67 -14.98 5.23 12.16
CA GLN A 67 -15.14 4.15 13.13
C GLN A 67 -15.95 2.99 12.57
N ASN A 68 -15.62 1.78 12.99
CA ASN A 68 -16.34 0.54 12.64
C ASN A 68 -16.51 0.35 11.12
N VAL A 69 -15.44 0.62 10.37
CA VAL A 69 -15.46 0.53 8.91
C VAL A 69 -15.56 -0.92 8.46
N SER A 70 -16.57 -1.26 7.67
CA SER A 70 -16.67 -2.54 6.97
C SER A 70 -16.30 -2.40 5.50
N MET A 71 -15.81 -3.47 4.88
CA MET A 71 -15.28 -3.50 3.50
C MET A 71 -16.26 -2.90 2.47
N ASN A 72 -17.55 -3.13 2.61
CA ASN A 72 -18.58 -2.70 1.66
C ASN A 72 -19.25 -1.38 2.03
N SER A 73 -18.78 -0.67 3.07
CA SER A 73 -19.34 0.60 3.51
C SER A 73 -18.98 1.75 2.57
N LYS A 74 -19.75 2.85 2.65
CA LYS A 74 -19.41 4.11 1.97
C LYS A 74 -18.07 4.67 2.45
N ASP A 75 -17.80 4.54 3.75
CA ASP A 75 -16.53 4.99 4.34
C ASP A 75 -15.35 4.21 3.78
N ALA A 76 -15.47 2.89 3.63
CA ALA A 76 -14.43 2.08 2.99
C ALA A 76 -14.15 2.54 1.54
N MET A 77 -15.20 2.86 0.79
CA MET A 77 -15.05 3.38 -0.57
C MET A 77 -14.31 4.73 -0.57
N ILE A 78 -14.65 5.64 0.35
CA ILE A 78 -14.00 6.95 0.48
C ILE A 78 -12.53 6.76 0.88
N LEU A 79 -12.27 5.94 1.88
CA LEU A 79 -10.92 5.66 2.36
C LEU A 79 -10.03 5.07 1.25
N ARG A 80 -10.50 4.09 0.49
CA ARG A 80 -9.76 3.51 -0.65
C ARG A 80 -9.53 4.50 -1.79
N ARG A 81 -10.41 5.49 -1.98
CA ARG A 81 -10.25 6.51 -3.03
C ARG A 81 -9.25 7.61 -2.66
N TYR A 82 -9.22 8.01 -1.39
CA TYR A 82 -8.58 9.27 -1.01
C TYR A 82 -7.53 9.14 0.09
N THR A 83 -7.48 8.00 0.78
CA THR A 83 -6.62 7.85 1.96
C THR A 83 -5.68 6.66 1.83
N ILE A 84 -6.17 5.50 1.40
CA ILE A 84 -5.40 4.26 1.37
C ILE A 84 -4.90 4.00 -0.05
N GLY A 85 -3.60 3.88 -0.21
CA GLY A 85 -2.96 3.36 -1.41
C GLY A 85 -2.44 1.95 -1.17
N TYR A 86 -2.57 1.08 -2.15
CA TYR A 86 -2.09 -0.29 -2.05
C TYR A 86 -1.04 -0.57 -3.12
N LEU A 87 0.15 -0.93 -2.69
CA LEU A 87 1.27 -1.37 -3.52
C LEU A 87 1.30 -2.90 -3.50
N PHE A 88 0.69 -3.51 -4.49
CA PHE A 88 0.57 -4.95 -4.62
C PHE A 88 1.89 -5.60 -5.04
N GLN A 89 2.10 -6.85 -4.70
CA GLN A 89 3.24 -7.64 -5.15
C GLN A 89 3.36 -7.71 -6.70
N ASN A 90 2.23 -7.68 -7.41
CA ASN A 90 2.14 -7.59 -8.87
C ASN A 90 1.92 -6.15 -9.37
N TYR A 91 2.44 -5.17 -8.63
CA TYR A 91 2.41 -3.73 -8.93
C TYR A 91 1.01 -3.08 -8.97
N GLY A 92 -0.08 -3.83 -9.19
CA GLY A 92 -1.45 -3.30 -9.29
C GLY A 92 -1.65 -2.36 -10.49
N LEU A 93 -0.92 -2.60 -11.57
CA LEU A 93 -1.04 -1.91 -12.83
C LEU A 93 -1.81 -2.77 -13.85
N ILE A 94 -2.49 -2.14 -14.79
CA ILE A 94 -3.13 -2.83 -15.91
C ILE A 94 -2.09 -3.01 -17.01
N GLU A 95 -1.65 -4.26 -17.20
CA GLU A 95 -0.48 -4.58 -18.03
C GLU A 95 -0.68 -4.24 -19.52
N ASP A 96 -1.87 -4.45 -20.05
CA ASP A 96 -2.22 -4.18 -21.45
C ASP A 96 -2.48 -2.70 -21.75
N GLU A 97 -2.48 -1.85 -20.72
CA GLU A 97 -2.68 -0.41 -20.86
C GLU A 97 -1.36 0.36 -20.76
N SER A 98 -1.36 1.59 -21.29
CA SER A 98 -0.17 2.43 -21.23
C SER A 98 0.10 2.95 -19.80
N VAL A 99 1.35 3.37 -19.56
CA VAL A 99 1.73 4.09 -18.34
C VAL A 99 0.83 5.31 -18.14
N LEU A 100 0.61 6.10 -19.18
CA LEU A 100 -0.27 7.26 -19.14
C LEU A 100 -1.69 6.90 -18.67
N TRP A 101 -2.25 5.80 -19.19
CA TRP A 101 -3.58 5.34 -18.79
C TRP A 101 -3.63 4.97 -17.31
N ASN A 102 -2.67 4.18 -16.83
CA ASN A 102 -2.58 3.76 -15.44
C ASN A 102 -2.43 4.95 -14.48
N LEU A 103 -1.63 5.96 -14.85
CA LEU A 103 -1.43 7.16 -14.02
C LEU A 103 -2.64 8.10 -14.06
N LYS A 104 -3.35 8.20 -15.18
CA LYS A 104 -4.62 8.95 -15.25
C LYS A 104 -5.68 8.37 -14.34
N LEU A 105 -5.74 7.05 -14.19
CA LEU A 105 -6.69 6.38 -13.30
C LEU A 105 -6.53 6.84 -11.83
N ALA A 106 -5.28 7.07 -11.38
CA ALA A 106 -5.02 7.61 -10.04
C ALA A 106 -5.58 9.02 -9.83
N LEU A 107 -5.75 9.78 -10.89
CA LEU A 107 -6.26 11.15 -10.89
C LEU A 107 -7.77 11.24 -11.24
N GLU A 108 -8.46 10.11 -11.41
CA GLU A 108 -9.85 10.08 -11.86
C GLU A 108 -10.78 10.87 -10.94
N TYR A 109 -10.61 10.71 -9.64
CA TYR A 109 -11.44 11.38 -8.64
C TYR A 109 -10.94 12.77 -8.23
N LYS A 110 -9.80 13.24 -8.77
CA LYS A 110 -9.31 14.61 -8.49
C LYS A 110 -9.99 15.63 -9.38
N LYS A 111 -10.56 16.65 -8.76
CA LYS A 111 -11.23 17.78 -9.44
C LYS A 111 -10.18 18.79 -9.93
N ILE A 112 -9.34 18.38 -10.87
CA ILE A 112 -8.34 19.22 -11.53
C ILE A 112 -8.45 19.07 -13.04
N GLU A 113 -8.06 20.12 -13.78
CA GLU A 113 -8.15 20.15 -15.23
C GLU A 113 -7.26 19.09 -15.89
N LYS A 114 -7.67 18.64 -17.10
CA LYS A 114 -6.91 17.64 -17.88
C LYS A 114 -5.45 18.08 -18.11
N LYS A 115 -5.22 19.37 -18.35
CA LYS A 115 -3.88 19.93 -18.55
C LYS A 115 -3.02 19.84 -17.28
N GLU A 116 -3.61 20.07 -16.11
CA GLU A 116 -2.93 19.92 -14.82
C GLU A 116 -2.62 18.46 -14.50
N LYS A 117 -3.56 17.54 -14.78
CA LYS A 117 -3.31 16.09 -14.65
C LYS A 117 -2.06 15.66 -15.43
N LEU A 118 -1.95 16.11 -16.68
CA LEU A 118 -0.79 15.78 -17.53
C LEU A 118 0.51 16.39 -17.01
N LYS A 119 0.47 17.64 -16.52
CA LYS A 119 1.65 18.28 -15.91
C LYS A 119 2.14 17.54 -14.66
N LEU A 120 1.21 17.08 -13.80
CA LEU A 120 1.55 16.30 -12.62
C LEU A 120 2.19 14.96 -12.99
N ILE A 121 1.63 14.26 -13.97
CA ILE A 121 2.18 12.99 -14.47
C ILE A 121 3.60 13.22 -15.01
N ASP A 122 3.80 14.20 -15.89
CA ASP A 122 5.09 14.53 -16.47
C ASP A 122 6.13 14.89 -15.37
N LYS A 123 5.71 15.69 -14.37
CA LYS A 123 6.57 16.03 -13.22
C LYS A 123 7.11 14.78 -12.52
N TYR A 124 6.25 13.82 -12.19
CA TYR A 124 6.68 12.63 -11.45
C TYR A 124 7.44 11.65 -12.33
N LEU A 125 7.09 11.51 -13.61
CA LEU A 125 7.89 10.70 -14.53
C LEU A 125 9.31 11.24 -14.67
N LYS A 126 9.49 12.57 -14.73
CA LYS A 126 10.82 13.20 -14.71
C LYS A 126 11.56 12.93 -13.41
N GLN A 127 10.90 13.13 -12.27
CA GLN A 127 11.49 12.91 -10.94
C GLN A 127 11.97 11.47 -10.74
N PHE A 128 11.28 10.50 -11.35
CA PHE A 128 11.56 9.07 -11.23
C PHE A 128 12.36 8.51 -12.41
N GLU A 129 12.87 9.39 -13.30
CA GLU A 129 13.67 9.04 -14.50
C GLU A 129 12.96 8.06 -15.46
N LEU A 130 11.66 8.29 -15.70
CA LEU A 130 10.79 7.44 -16.51
C LEU A 130 10.09 8.21 -17.65
N THR A 131 10.67 9.32 -18.12
CA THR A 131 10.05 10.22 -19.11
C THR A 131 9.65 9.53 -20.40
N ASP A 132 10.49 8.62 -20.89
CA ASP A 132 10.29 7.94 -22.17
C ASP A 132 9.33 6.75 -22.08
N MET A 133 8.72 6.54 -20.91
CA MET A 133 7.83 5.40 -20.66
C MET A 133 6.34 5.72 -20.85
N LEU A 134 5.98 7.00 -21.03
CA LEU A 134 4.60 7.49 -20.97
C LEU A 134 3.62 6.69 -21.84
N ASP A 135 4.00 6.41 -23.09
CA ASP A 135 3.16 5.75 -24.09
C ASP A 135 3.39 4.23 -24.16
N LYS A 136 4.39 3.71 -23.43
CA LYS A 136 4.64 2.27 -23.37
C LYS A 136 3.54 1.56 -22.62
N LYS A 137 3.22 0.35 -23.04
CA LYS A 137 2.38 -0.56 -22.29
C LYS A 137 3.15 -1.11 -21.08
N VAL A 138 2.46 -1.35 -19.95
CA VAL A 138 3.12 -1.75 -18.71
C VAL A 138 3.90 -3.06 -18.86
N TYR A 139 3.41 -4.03 -19.64
CA TYR A 139 4.12 -5.30 -19.88
C TYR A 139 5.48 -5.13 -20.61
N GLN A 140 5.76 -3.96 -21.20
CA GLN A 140 7.03 -3.65 -21.84
C GLN A 140 8.10 -3.12 -20.87
N LEU A 141 7.72 -2.86 -19.63
CA LEU A 141 8.59 -2.32 -18.60
C LEU A 141 9.24 -3.43 -17.78
N SER A 142 10.47 -3.17 -17.32
CA SER A 142 11.11 -4.00 -16.31
C SER A 142 10.34 -3.97 -14.97
N GLY A 143 10.54 -4.97 -14.10
CA GLY A 143 9.90 -5.00 -12.77
C GLY A 143 10.18 -3.75 -11.93
N GLY A 144 11.43 -3.24 -11.96
CA GLY A 144 11.78 -2.01 -11.25
C GLY A 144 11.09 -0.76 -11.79
N GLU A 145 10.93 -0.65 -13.14
CA GLU A 145 10.15 0.44 -13.75
C GLU A 145 8.68 0.35 -13.40
N GLN A 146 8.08 -0.85 -13.46
CA GLN A 146 6.68 -1.08 -13.05
C GLN A 146 6.46 -0.68 -11.59
N GLN A 147 7.39 -1.04 -10.71
CA GLN A 147 7.33 -0.68 -9.29
C GLN A 147 7.37 0.83 -9.09
N ARG A 148 8.27 1.54 -9.77
CA ARG A 148 8.32 3.01 -9.71
C ARG A 148 7.05 3.65 -10.26
N ILE A 149 6.48 3.15 -11.37
CA ILE A 149 5.18 3.61 -11.87
C ILE A 149 4.06 3.39 -10.85
N ALA A 150 4.03 2.24 -10.17
CA ALA A 150 3.06 1.97 -9.12
C ALA A 150 3.19 2.96 -7.94
N ILE A 151 4.42 3.32 -7.55
CA ILE A 151 4.65 4.35 -6.53
C ILE A 151 4.17 5.73 -7.01
N ILE A 152 4.47 6.13 -8.24
CA ILE A 152 3.96 7.38 -8.83
C ILE A 152 2.42 7.39 -8.79
N LYS A 153 1.77 6.29 -9.11
CA LYS A 153 0.31 6.14 -9.04
C LYS A 153 -0.23 6.45 -7.62
N LEU A 154 0.44 5.95 -6.56
CA LEU A 154 0.06 6.22 -5.17
C LEU A 154 0.25 7.71 -4.79
N ILE A 155 1.34 8.32 -5.23
CA ILE A 155 1.60 9.75 -5.03
C ILE A 155 0.53 10.60 -5.73
N LEU A 156 0.21 10.27 -6.98
CA LEU A 156 -0.82 10.95 -7.76
C LEU A 156 -2.21 10.78 -7.14
N GLN A 157 -2.53 9.62 -6.56
CA GLN A 157 -3.76 9.40 -5.80
C GLN A 157 -3.82 10.31 -4.56
N GLY A 158 -2.68 10.64 -3.96
CA GLY A 158 -2.58 11.42 -2.72
C GLY A 158 -2.85 10.59 -1.48
N SER A 159 -2.43 9.33 -1.52
CA SER A 159 -2.57 8.40 -0.40
C SER A 159 -1.82 8.89 0.83
N ARG A 160 -2.47 8.82 2.00
CA ARG A 160 -1.88 9.15 3.31
C ARG A 160 -1.44 7.91 4.07
N ILE A 161 -1.96 6.76 3.67
CA ILE A 161 -1.61 5.43 4.15
C ILE A 161 -1.20 4.62 2.93
N ILE A 162 0.00 4.05 2.94
CA ILE A 162 0.48 3.13 1.91
C ILE A 162 0.60 1.74 2.54
N LEU A 163 -0.08 0.78 1.93
CA LEU A 163 0.01 -0.63 2.25
C LEU A 163 0.84 -1.32 1.17
N ALA A 164 2.00 -1.84 1.53
CA ALA A 164 2.94 -2.43 0.59
C ALA A 164 3.11 -3.94 0.88
N ASP A 165 2.67 -4.78 -0.04
CA ASP A 165 2.78 -6.23 0.08
C ASP A 165 3.99 -6.73 -0.71
N GLU A 166 5.09 -6.96 0.00
CA GLU A 166 6.38 -7.42 -0.56
C GLU A 166 6.87 -6.59 -1.76
N PRO A 167 6.94 -5.25 -1.65
CA PRO A 167 7.15 -4.36 -2.79
C PRO A 167 8.54 -4.48 -3.44
N THR A 168 9.48 -5.16 -2.80
CA THR A 168 10.84 -5.38 -3.31
C THR A 168 11.10 -6.82 -3.73
N SER A 169 10.08 -7.68 -3.63
CA SER A 169 10.21 -9.09 -4.00
C SER A 169 10.50 -9.24 -5.50
N GLY A 170 11.52 -10.03 -5.83
CA GLY A 170 11.92 -10.28 -7.21
C GLY A 170 12.69 -9.14 -7.89
N LEU A 171 12.99 -8.04 -7.19
CA LEU A 171 13.87 -6.99 -7.68
C LEU A 171 15.34 -7.33 -7.40
N ASP A 172 16.24 -6.86 -8.27
CA ASP A 172 17.65 -6.82 -7.96
C ASP A 172 17.96 -5.80 -6.85
N LYS A 173 19.18 -5.85 -6.28
CA LYS A 173 19.57 -5.01 -5.15
C LYS A 173 19.52 -3.50 -5.46
N GLU A 174 19.78 -3.11 -6.69
CA GLU A 174 19.77 -1.70 -7.10
C GLU A 174 18.32 -1.18 -7.11
N ASN A 175 17.40 -1.89 -7.77
CA ASN A 175 15.98 -1.54 -7.79
C ASN A 175 15.33 -1.64 -6.39
N GLU A 176 15.71 -2.66 -5.56
CA GLU A 176 15.29 -2.72 -4.16
C GLU A 176 15.68 -1.45 -3.40
N SER A 177 16.94 -1.01 -3.53
CA SER A 177 17.44 0.20 -2.87
C SER A 177 16.68 1.45 -3.31
N ILE A 178 16.42 1.59 -4.62
CA ILE A 178 15.64 2.71 -5.17
C ILE A 178 14.22 2.73 -4.58
N VAL A 179 13.53 1.59 -4.59
CA VAL A 179 12.16 1.48 -4.05
C VAL A 179 12.12 1.81 -2.56
N MET A 180 13.04 1.27 -1.76
CA MET A 180 13.10 1.55 -0.33
C MET A 180 13.40 3.02 -0.04
N LYS A 181 14.31 3.64 -0.80
CA LYS A 181 14.58 5.07 -0.71
C LYS A 181 13.32 5.90 -0.98
N LEU A 182 12.57 5.58 -2.05
CA LEU A 182 11.33 6.28 -2.39
C LEU A 182 10.26 6.14 -1.29
N LEU A 183 10.09 4.94 -0.73
CA LEU A 183 9.15 4.72 0.37
C LEU A 183 9.57 5.49 1.62
N LYS A 184 10.88 5.56 1.91
CA LYS A 184 11.41 6.34 3.04
C LYS A 184 11.17 7.84 2.85
N GLU A 185 11.44 8.39 1.67
CA GLU A 185 11.15 9.80 1.35
C GLU A 185 9.65 10.12 1.53
N LEU A 186 8.76 9.24 1.07
CA LEU A 186 7.32 9.39 1.28
C LEU A 186 6.94 9.36 2.77
N ASN A 187 7.59 8.52 3.56
CA ASN A 187 7.36 8.47 5.01
C ASN A 187 7.87 9.74 5.71
N GLU A 188 9.02 10.27 5.33
CA GLU A 188 9.56 11.54 5.81
C GLU A 188 8.64 12.73 5.48
N ASP A 189 7.90 12.64 4.37
CA ASP A 189 6.81 13.57 3.99
C ASP A 189 5.51 13.37 4.82
N GLY A 190 5.53 12.48 5.81
CA GLY A 190 4.44 12.23 6.76
C GLY A 190 3.41 11.19 6.32
N ILE A 191 3.67 10.43 5.26
CA ILE A 191 2.84 9.31 4.84
C ILE A 191 3.09 8.12 5.79
N THR A 192 2.03 7.49 6.26
CA THR A 192 2.10 6.27 7.07
C THR A 192 2.26 5.07 6.14
N ILE A 193 3.26 4.23 6.40
CA ILE A 193 3.53 3.07 5.54
C ILE A 193 3.48 1.80 6.37
N ILE A 194 2.77 0.80 5.87
CA ILE A 194 2.75 -0.55 6.42
C ILE A 194 3.23 -1.50 5.33
N MET A 195 4.37 -2.13 5.55
CA MET A 195 5.03 -2.96 4.56
C MET A 195 5.21 -4.39 5.06
N VAL A 196 4.73 -5.35 4.30
CA VAL A 196 5.08 -6.77 4.46
C VAL A 196 6.43 -7.02 3.81
N THR A 197 7.33 -7.69 4.52
CA THR A 197 8.61 -8.13 3.97
C THR A 197 9.06 -9.46 4.55
N HIS A 198 9.78 -10.23 3.75
CA HIS A 198 10.56 -11.39 4.18
C HIS A 198 12.06 -11.06 4.27
N ASN A 199 12.50 -9.90 3.77
CA ASN A 199 13.90 -9.49 3.79
C ASN A 199 14.27 -8.89 5.13
N MET A 200 14.99 -9.68 5.95
CA MET A 200 15.44 -9.26 7.29
C MET A 200 16.46 -8.13 7.24
N ASN A 201 17.11 -7.87 6.11
CA ASN A 201 18.06 -6.75 5.99
C ASN A 201 17.36 -5.38 5.93
N LEU A 202 16.04 -5.36 5.75
CA LEU A 202 15.25 -4.13 5.71
C LEU A 202 14.72 -3.70 7.08
N LEU A 203 14.94 -4.49 8.15
CA LEU A 203 14.35 -4.21 9.47
C LEU A 203 14.74 -2.85 10.04
N ASP A 204 15.97 -2.40 9.80
CA ASP A 204 16.46 -1.10 10.25
C ASP A 204 15.83 0.10 9.51
N CYS A 205 15.10 -0.17 8.41
CA CYS A 205 14.37 0.87 7.68
C CYS A 205 13.05 1.24 8.35
N PHE A 206 12.52 0.38 9.23
CA PHE A 206 11.22 0.58 9.86
C PHE A 206 11.33 1.32 11.19
N SER A 207 10.38 2.19 11.48
CA SER A 207 10.23 2.80 12.81
C SER A 207 9.74 1.78 13.85
N ARG A 208 9.02 0.75 13.40
CA ARG A 208 8.53 -0.35 14.24
C ARG A 208 8.35 -1.63 13.41
N VAL A 209 8.73 -2.76 13.99
CA VAL A 209 8.53 -4.09 13.41
C VAL A 209 7.48 -4.84 14.24
N ILE A 210 6.54 -5.48 13.55
CA ILE A 210 5.47 -6.28 14.16
C ILE A 210 5.58 -7.71 13.63
N ASP A 211 5.78 -8.66 14.53
CA ASP A 211 5.65 -10.07 14.20
C ASP A 211 4.17 -10.46 14.26
N VAL A 212 3.62 -10.79 13.08
CA VAL A 212 2.18 -11.14 12.95
C VAL A 212 1.84 -12.46 13.65
N GLU A 213 2.83 -13.33 13.93
CA GLU A 213 2.62 -14.58 14.67
C GLU A 213 2.21 -14.31 16.13
N SER A 214 2.55 -13.16 16.70
CA SER A 214 2.16 -12.78 18.06
C SER A 214 0.66 -12.59 18.26
N PHE A 215 -0.12 -12.54 17.17
CA PHE A 215 -1.58 -12.36 17.19
C PHE A 215 -2.39 -13.66 16.97
N ARG A 216 -1.73 -14.80 16.97
CA ARG A 216 -2.35 -16.12 16.77
C ARG A 216 -2.84 -16.75 18.06
#